data_caf6c970254816ceba8bfdee310b4e2c
#
_entry.id   caf6c970254816ceba8bfdee310b4e2c
#
_cell.length_a   1.000
_cell.length_b   1.000
_cell.length_c   1.000
_cell.angle_alpha   90.00
_cell.angle_beta   90.00
_cell.angle_gamma   90.00
#
_symmetry.space_group_name_H-M   'P 1'
#
loop_
_entity.id
_entity.type
_entity.pdbx_description
1 polymer ?
#
loop_
_entity_poly.entity_id
_entity_poly.type
_entity_poly.pdbx_seq_one_letter_code
_entity_poly.pdbx_strand_id
1 'polypeptide(L)'
;MSNTVITENNVEVYEDRIFELADEYIDTLRNQDDIYNSTGHVFTGMMKYINRKYLKALKSTIIADIDILNNIWELYVELVYKYNQKPTIEEYALLIGISRTTIYDWMNEKVRHDIYRDSQGNIINDFFTWQCTHRGEEYTKEPSSLRSSTIKKWQDECRLGRYKSAASGNVGGIFLCKAVDGMVETAPVQVENKAQVQSIEEIQARYGVGQTEKPMLEPPKADF
;
A
#
# COMPACT_ATOMS: atom_id res chain seq x y z
N MET A 1 10.42 -29.21 -10.98
CA MET A 1 10.59 -29.63 -9.57
C MET A 1 9.70 -28.70 -8.76
N SER A 2 8.71 -29.23 -8.07
CA SER A 2 7.76 -28.42 -7.28
C SER A 2 8.52 -27.81 -6.10
N ASN A 3 8.59 -26.48 -6.02
CA ASN A 3 9.14 -25.78 -4.86
C ASN A 3 8.09 -25.83 -3.74
N THR A 4 8.13 -26.89 -2.94
CA THR A 4 7.24 -27.06 -1.81
C THR A 4 7.88 -26.41 -0.58
N VAL A 5 7.25 -25.39 -0.04
CA VAL A 5 7.65 -24.84 1.26
C VAL A 5 6.97 -25.69 2.33
N ILE A 6 7.75 -26.54 3.02
CA ILE A 6 7.28 -27.32 4.15
C ILE A 6 7.42 -26.44 5.39
N THR A 7 6.31 -26.14 6.03
CA THR A 7 6.31 -25.45 7.32
C THR A 7 6.45 -26.46 8.46
N GLU A 8 6.84 -25.98 9.66
CA GLU A 8 6.96 -26.81 10.86
C GLU A 8 5.68 -27.59 11.21
N ASN A 9 4.53 -27.15 10.68
CA ASN A 9 3.23 -27.80 10.87
C ASN A 9 2.85 -28.76 9.71
N ASN A 10 3.78 -29.21 8.90
CA ASN A 10 3.53 -30.06 7.72
C ASN A 10 2.51 -29.49 6.71
N VAL A 11 2.32 -28.19 6.69
CA VAL A 11 1.47 -27.52 5.70
C VAL A 11 2.33 -27.09 4.52
N GLU A 12 2.09 -27.73 3.40
CA GLU A 12 2.73 -27.40 2.14
C GLU A 12 1.96 -26.26 1.46
N VAL A 13 2.57 -25.08 1.37
CA VAL A 13 2.09 -24.00 0.51
C VAL A 13 2.81 -24.14 -0.82
N TYR A 14 2.10 -24.64 -1.82
CA TYR A 14 2.66 -24.84 -3.14
C TYR A 14 2.71 -23.51 -3.89
N GLU A 15 3.91 -23.00 -4.11
CA GLU A 15 4.16 -21.81 -4.93
C GLU A 15 3.50 -21.97 -6.30
N ASP A 16 3.77 -23.09 -6.99
CA ASP A 16 3.21 -23.40 -8.30
C ASP A 16 1.69 -23.28 -8.32
N ARG A 17 0.99 -23.69 -7.23
CA ARG A 17 -0.47 -23.67 -7.19
C ARG A 17 -1.04 -22.24 -7.16
N ILE A 18 -0.37 -21.30 -6.53
CA ILE A 18 -0.79 -19.89 -6.49
C ILE A 18 -0.65 -19.26 -7.90
N PHE A 19 0.47 -19.55 -8.58
CA PHE A 19 0.69 -19.06 -9.94
C PHE A 19 -0.23 -19.72 -10.96
N GLU A 20 -0.47 -21.04 -10.86
CA GLU A 20 -1.46 -21.75 -11.69
C GLU A 20 -2.85 -21.14 -11.58
N LEU A 21 -3.32 -20.85 -10.35
CA LEU A 21 -4.62 -20.24 -10.11
C LEU A 21 -4.68 -18.79 -10.62
N ALA A 22 -3.57 -18.07 -10.58
CA ALA A 22 -3.49 -16.74 -11.18
C ALA A 22 -3.65 -16.81 -12.70
N ASP A 23 -2.95 -17.72 -13.35
CA ASP A 23 -3.04 -17.93 -14.79
C ASP A 23 -4.42 -18.48 -15.19
N GLU A 24 -5.01 -19.44 -14.44
CA GLU A 24 -6.39 -19.91 -14.61
C GLU A 24 -7.39 -18.76 -14.56
N TYR A 25 -7.23 -17.84 -13.59
CA TYR A 25 -8.11 -16.68 -13.48
C TYR A 25 -8.02 -15.77 -14.72
N ILE A 26 -6.82 -15.50 -15.20
CA ILE A 26 -6.62 -14.70 -16.41
C ILE A 26 -7.23 -15.38 -17.64
N ASP A 27 -7.08 -16.69 -17.76
CA ASP A 27 -7.66 -17.46 -18.88
C ASP A 27 -9.19 -17.44 -18.85
N THR A 28 -9.81 -17.48 -17.68
CA THR A 28 -11.27 -17.31 -17.56
C THR A 28 -11.75 -15.93 -18.02
N LEU A 29 -10.91 -14.90 -17.84
CA LEU A 29 -11.22 -13.54 -18.27
C LEU A 29 -10.98 -13.32 -19.76
N ARG A 30 -9.95 -13.95 -20.36
CA ARG A 30 -9.65 -13.83 -21.80
C ARG A 30 -10.82 -14.23 -22.71
N ASN A 31 -11.72 -15.02 -22.20
CA ASN A 31 -12.96 -15.40 -22.90
C ASN A 31 -14.09 -14.37 -22.75
N GLN A 32 -13.88 -13.31 -22.00
CA GLN A 32 -14.82 -12.21 -21.80
C GLN A 32 -14.17 -10.93 -22.31
N ASP A 33 -14.75 -10.29 -23.33
CA ASP A 33 -14.20 -9.11 -24.03
C ASP A 33 -13.92 -7.87 -23.15
N ASP A 34 -14.22 -7.96 -21.85
CA ASP A 34 -14.13 -6.84 -20.88
C ASP A 34 -12.76 -6.63 -20.22
N ILE A 35 -11.74 -7.43 -20.56
CA ILE A 35 -10.45 -7.47 -19.82
C ILE A 35 -9.63 -6.20 -19.94
N TYR A 36 -9.81 -5.43 -20.98
CA TYR A 36 -8.89 -4.36 -21.33
C TYR A 36 -9.10 -3.04 -20.56
N ASN A 37 -10.17 -2.90 -19.78
CA ASN A 37 -10.56 -1.60 -19.25
C ASN A 37 -10.21 -1.30 -17.79
N SER A 38 -9.73 -2.27 -16.98
CA SER A 38 -9.29 -1.96 -15.60
C SER A 38 -8.38 -3.01 -14.99
N THR A 39 -7.08 -2.87 -15.21
CA THR A 39 -6.04 -3.77 -14.69
C THR A 39 -6.07 -3.92 -13.15
N GLY A 40 -6.43 -2.88 -12.38
CA GLY A 40 -6.52 -2.94 -10.93
C GLY A 40 -7.66 -3.82 -10.42
N HIS A 41 -8.84 -3.78 -11.06
CA HIS A 41 -9.97 -4.64 -10.68
C HIS A 41 -9.71 -6.11 -11.00
N VAL A 42 -9.01 -6.38 -12.11
CA VAL A 42 -8.61 -7.74 -12.50
C VAL A 42 -7.67 -8.32 -11.45
N PHE A 43 -6.66 -7.58 -11.02
CA PHE A 43 -5.71 -8.05 -10.00
C PHE A 43 -6.38 -8.31 -8.65
N THR A 44 -7.21 -7.38 -8.18
CA THR A 44 -8.00 -7.56 -6.95
C THR A 44 -8.94 -8.78 -7.05
N GLY A 45 -9.54 -9.01 -8.22
CA GLY A 45 -10.35 -10.20 -8.51
C GLY A 45 -9.56 -11.49 -8.42
N MET A 46 -8.34 -11.50 -8.96
CA MET A 46 -7.38 -12.61 -8.88
C MET A 46 -7.05 -12.96 -7.43
N MET A 47 -6.72 -11.98 -6.59
CA MET A 47 -6.44 -12.23 -5.16
C MET A 47 -7.61 -12.93 -4.47
N LYS A 48 -8.84 -12.47 -4.70
CA LYS A 48 -10.06 -13.11 -4.17
C LYS A 48 -10.29 -14.51 -4.73
N TYR A 49 -9.96 -14.73 -6.00
CA TYR A 49 -10.09 -16.03 -6.64
C TYR A 49 -9.15 -17.06 -6.02
N ILE A 50 -7.85 -16.73 -5.90
CA ILE A 50 -6.83 -17.58 -5.28
C ILE A 50 -7.21 -17.89 -3.84
N ASN A 51 -7.62 -16.87 -3.06
CA ASN A 51 -8.09 -17.09 -1.70
C ASN A 51 -9.22 -18.11 -1.66
N ARG A 52 -10.28 -17.89 -2.42
CA ARG A 52 -11.49 -18.73 -2.40
C ARG A 52 -11.21 -20.18 -2.85
N LYS A 53 -10.34 -20.36 -3.83
CA LYS A 53 -10.03 -21.68 -4.40
C LYS A 53 -9.04 -22.49 -3.58
N TYR A 54 -8.13 -21.82 -2.86
CA TYR A 54 -7.02 -22.49 -2.22
C TYR A 54 -6.77 -22.03 -0.77
N LEU A 55 -6.39 -20.78 -0.55
CA LEU A 55 -5.90 -20.33 0.75
C LEU A 55 -6.97 -20.28 1.85
N LYS A 56 -8.25 -20.17 1.48
CA LYS A 56 -9.36 -20.19 2.45
C LYS A 56 -9.40 -21.46 3.31
N ALA A 57 -9.08 -22.60 2.71
CA ALA A 57 -9.04 -23.88 3.41
C ALA A 57 -7.89 -23.96 4.42
N LEU A 58 -6.80 -23.25 4.16
CA LEU A 58 -5.58 -23.21 4.96
C LEU A 58 -5.52 -22.00 5.91
N LYS A 59 -6.57 -21.19 5.95
CA LYS A 59 -6.58 -19.88 6.62
C LYS A 59 -6.13 -19.96 8.09
N SER A 60 -6.62 -20.92 8.86
CA SER A 60 -6.27 -21.06 10.29
C SER A 60 -4.77 -21.30 10.47
N THR A 61 -4.18 -22.15 9.66
CA THR A 61 -2.76 -22.46 9.69
C THR A 61 -1.90 -21.28 9.22
N ILE A 62 -2.31 -20.63 8.11
CA ILE A 62 -1.62 -19.44 7.59
C ILE A 62 -1.57 -18.33 8.64
N ILE A 63 -2.69 -18.07 9.30
CA ILE A 63 -2.76 -17.00 10.32
C ILE A 63 -1.96 -17.33 11.56
N ALA A 64 -1.84 -18.61 11.88
CA ALA A 64 -1.13 -19.08 13.08
C ALA A 64 0.39 -19.02 12.96
N ASP A 65 0.94 -18.95 11.74
CA ASP A 65 2.37 -19.07 11.47
C ASP A 65 2.88 -17.85 10.70
N ILE A 66 3.84 -17.12 11.30
CA ILE A 66 4.40 -15.90 10.69
C ILE A 66 5.29 -16.21 9.49
N ASP A 67 5.94 -17.37 9.47
CA ASP A 67 6.83 -17.76 8.38
C ASP A 67 6.00 -18.11 7.15
N ILE A 68 4.85 -18.79 7.34
CA ILE A 68 3.88 -19.02 6.25
C ILE A 68 3.35 -17.69 5.72
N LEU A 69 2.98 -16.78 6.61
CA LEU A 69 2.52 -15.45 6.22
C LEU A 69 3.58 -14.72 5.40
N ASN A 70 4.85 -14.77 5.82
CA ASN A 70 5.94 -14.13 5.10
C ASN A 70 6.19 -14.78 3.73
N ASN A 71 6.17 -16.11 3.64
CA ASN A 71 6.32 -16.82 2.37
C ASN A 71 5.20 -16.45 1.38
N ILE A 72 3.95 -16.38 1.86
CA ILE A 72 2.84 -15.94 1.00
C ILE A 72 2.99 -14.46 0.61
N TRP A 73 3.57 -13.62 1.48
CA TRP A 73 3.88 -12.23 1.12
C TRP A 73 4.87 -12.16 -0.04
N GLU A 74 5.94 -12.95 -0.01
CA GLU A 74 6.93 -13.00 -1.08
C GLU A 74 6.29 -13.43 -2.41
N LEU A 75 5.47 -14.49 -2.39
CA LEU A 75 4.72 -14.93 -3.57
C LEU A 75 3.74 -13.86 -4.08
N TYR A 76 3.09 -13.14 -3.16
CA TYR A 76 2.23 -12.01 -3.53
C TYR A 76 3.02 -10.90 -4.22
N VAL A 77 4.20 -10.55 -3.71
CA VAL A 77 5.07 -9.53 -4.31
C VAL A 77 5.52 -9.95 -5.72
N GLU A 78 5.85 -11.22 -5.92
CA GLU A 78 6.18 -11.75 -7.24
C GLU A 78 5.00 -11.65 -8.22
N LEU A 79 3.78 -12.00 -7.77
CA LEU A 79 2.57 -11.81 -8.57
C LEU A 79 2.35 -10.34 -8.94
N VAL A 80 2.54 -9.43 -7.98
CA VAL A 80 2.44 -7.99 -8.20
C VAL A 80 3.39 -7.54 -9.32
N TYR A 81 4.63 -8.00 -9.30
CA TYR A 81 5.60 -7.67 -10.35
C TYR A 81 5.29 -8.33 -11.69
N LYS A 82 4.88 -9.63 -11.68
CA LYS A 82 4.46 -10.35 -12.89
C LYS A 82 3.35 -9.60 -13.65
N TYR A 83 2.41 -9.00 -12.91
CA TYR A 83 1.26 -8.28 -13.49
C TYR A 83 1.42 -6.76 -13.51
N ASN A 84 2.64 -6.25 -13.30
CA ASN A 84 2.98 -4.82 -13.31
C ASN A 84 2.07 -3.98 -12.40
N GLN A 85 1.76 -4.53 -11.22
CA GLN A 85 1.00 -3.84 -10.18
C GLN A 85 1.94 -3.30 -9.10
N LYS A 86 1.39 -2.60 -8.11
CA LYS A 86 2.11 -2.13 -6.93
C LYS A 86 1.64 -2.89 -5.69
N PRO A 87 2.54 -3.35 -4.83
CA PRO A 87 2.13 -4.08 -3.64
C PRO A 87 1.34 -3.18 -2.69
N THR A 88 0.26 -3.73 -2.13
CA THR A 88 -0.54 -3.10 -1.10
C THR A 88 -0.88 -4.10 0.00
N ILE A 89 -0.89 -3.63 1.24
CA ILE A 89 -1.26 -4.47 2.39
C ILE A 89 -2.71 -4.95 2.28
N GLU A 90 -3.59 -4.12 1.70
CA GLU A 90 -5.00 -4.44 1.52
C GLU A 90 -5.23 -5.60 0.56
N GLU A 91 -4.51 -5.64 -0.56
CA GLU A 91 -4.63 -6.74 -1.53
C GLU A 91 -4.03 -8.04 -0.98
N TYR A 92 -2.92 -7.93 -0.26
CA TYR A 92 -2.39 -9.07 0.49
C TYR A 92 -3.40 -9.62 1.51
N ALA A 93 -4.06 -8.74 2.28
CA ALA A 93 -5.11 -9.16 3.20
C ALA A 93 -6.26 -9.90 2.48
N LEU A 94 -6.63 -9.46 1.26
CA LEU A 94 -7.62 -10.16 0.42
C LEU A 94 -7.12 -11.54 0.00
N LEU A 95 -5.84 -11.66 -0.35
CA LEU A 95 -5.23 -12.94 -0.74
C LEU A 95 -5.30 -13.96 0.39
N ILE A 96 -4.92 -13.60 1.61
CA ILE A 96 -4.96 -14.49 2.78
C ILE A 96 -6.34 -14.58 3.45
N GLY A 97 -7.30 -13.79 2.99
CA GLY A 97 -8.70 -13.85 3.46
C GLY A 97 -8.95 -13.26 4.85
N ILE A 98 -8.19 -12.23 5.23
CA ILE A 98 -8.43 -11.45 6.46
C ILE A 98 -8.97 -10.06 6.14
N SER A 99 -9.54 -9.41 7.15
CA SER A 99 -10.00 -8.04 6.99
C SER A 99 -8.84 -7.05 7.03
N ARG A 100 -8.99 -5.91 6.35
CA ARG A 100 -8.09 -4.78 6.47
C ARG A 100 -7.86 -4.39 7.93
N THR A 101 -8.91 -4.33 8.70
CA THR A 101 -8.83 -3.98 10.13
C THR A 101 -7.93 -4.96 10.88
N THR A 102 -8.08 -6.27 10.64
CA THR A 102 -7.28 -7.30 11.30
C THR A 102 -5.78 -7.12 11.06
N ILE A 103 -5.35 -6.88 9.81
CA ILE A 103 -3.93 -6.73 9.51
C ILE A 103 -3.34 -5.44 10.12
N TYR A 104 -4.12 -4.35 10.14
CA TYR A 104 -3.71 -3.11 10.79
C TYR A 104 -3.70 -3.21 12.32
N ASP A 105 -4.61 -3.99 12.92
CA ASP A 105 -4.60 -4.25 14.36
C ASP A 105 -3.38 -5.08 14.76
N TRP A 106 -2.97 -6.06 13.96
CA TRP A 106 -1.71 -6.79 14.17
C TRP A 106 -0.49 -5.87 14.04
N MET A 107 -0.45 -5.04 13.01
CA MET A 107 0.64 -4.08 12.81
C MET A 107 0.79 -3.10 13.96
N ASN A 108 -0.32 -2.67 14.55
CA ASN A 108 -0.35 -1.70 15.65
C ASN A 108 -0.37 -2.35 17.04
N GLU A 109 -0.21 -3.67 17.13
CA GLU A 109 -0.22 -4.45 18.38
C GLU A 109 -1.48 -4.22 19.24
N LYS A 110 -2.61 -3.86 18.62
CA LYS A 110 -3.88 -3.66 19.32
C LYS A 110 -4.42 -4.96 19.89
N VAL A 111 -4.12 -6.09 19.25
CA VAL A 111 -4.47 -7.43 19.70
C VAL A 111 -3.18 -8.17 19.92
N ARG A 112 -2.86 -8.40 21.19
CA ARG A 112 -1.71 -9.23 21.56
C ARG A 112 -2.12 -10.70 21.44
N HIS A 113 -1.61 -11.35 20.41
CA HIS A 113 -1.70 -12.80 20.24
C HIS A 113 -0.29 -13.38 20.27
N ASP A 114 0.22 -13.63 21.48
CA ASP A 114 1.40 -14.46 21.62
C ASP A 114 0.99 -15.89 21.25
N ILE A 115 1.72 -16.52 20.35
CA ILE A 115 1.49 -17.91 19.97
C ILE A 115 2.47 -18.76 20.75
N TYR A 116 1.95 -19.79 21.39
CA TYR A 116 2.74 -20.76 22.13
C TYR A 116 2.71 -22.08 21.39
N ARG A 117 3.87 -22.75 21.30
CA ARG A 117 4.01 -24.06 20.67
C ARG A 117 4.67 -25.01 21.65
N ASP A 118 4.23 -26.26 21.63
CA ASP A 118 4.87 -27.35 22.39
C ASP A 118 6.21 -27.75 21.74
N SER A 119 6.91 -28.69 22.37
CA SER A 119 8.18 -29.26 21.88
C SER A 119 8.08 -29.96 20.52
N GLN A 120 6.85 -30.28 20.07
CA GLN A 120 6.56 -30.89 18.77
C GLN A 120 6.13 -29.85 17.71
N GLY A 121 6.08 -28.55 18.06
CA GLY A 121 5.68 -27.47 17.18
C GLY A 121 4.16 -27.24 17.12
N ASN A 122 3.32 -27.99 17.85
CA ASN A 122 1.88 -27.80 17.84
C ASN A 122 1.46 -26.54 18.59
N ILE A 123 0.46 -25.83 18.07
CA ILE A 123 -0.04 -24.61 18.69
C ILE A 123 -0.84 -24.93 19.94
N ILE A 124 -0.47 -24.28 21.03
CA ILE A 124 -1.15 -24.37 22.31
C ILE A 124 -2.23 -23.30 22.37
N ASN A 125 -3.48 -23.67 22.15
CA ASN A 125 -4.60 -22.72 22.11
C ASN A 125 -4.94 -22.11 23.48
N ASP A 126 -4.83 -22.89 24.55
CA ASP A 126 -5.01 -22.44 25.92
C ASP A 126 -3.72 -22.70 26.71
N PHE A 127 -2.83 -21.72 26.64
CA PHE A 127 -1.51 -21.82 27.27
C PHE A 127 -1.60 -21.97 28.80
N PHE A 128 -2.57 -21.32 29.43
CA PHE A 128 -2.70 -21.39 30.87
C PHE A 128 -3.06 -22.80 31.33
N THR A 129 -4.07 -23.42 30.74
CA THR A 129 -4.46 -24.79 31.02
C THR A 129 -3.36 -25.78 30.67
N TRP A 130 -2.71 -25.57 29.50
CA TRP A 130 -1.59 -26.40 29.08
C TRP A 130 -0.44 -26.37 30.07
N GLN A 131 -0.03 -25.18 30.54
CA GLN A 131 1.06 -25.01 31.50
C GLN A 131 0.75 -25.70 32.88
N CYS A 132 -0.52 -25.73 33.27
CA CYS A 132 -0.93 -26.43 34.49
C CYS A 132 -0.81 -27.94 34.37
N THR A 133 -1.08 -28.50 33.19
CA THR A 133 -1.08 -29.96 32.95
C THR A 133 0.28 -30.50 32.52
N HIS A 134 1.12 -29.70 31.86
CA HIS A 134 2.42 -30.08 31.29
C HIS A 134 3.57 -29.34 32.00
N ARG A 135 3.57 -29.41 33.34
CA ARG A 135 4.59 -28.72 34.14
C ARG A 135 5.99 -29.26 33.84
N GLY A 136 6.87 -28.36 33.38
CA GLY A 136 8.28 -28.68 33.11
C GLY A 136 8.54 -29.13 31.67
N GLU A 137 7.53 -29.17 30.80
CA GLU A 137 7.74 -29.37 29.39
C GLU A 137 8.19 -28.05 28.72
N GLU A 138 9.06 -28.18 27.71
CA GLU A 138 9.56 -27.05 26.96
C GLU A 138 8.49 -26.54 25.96
N TYR A 139 8.43 -25.25 25.83
CA TYR A 139 7.58 -24.58 24.85
C TYR A 139 8.32 -23.41 24.22
N THR A 140 7.93 -23.05 23.01
CA THR A 140 8.39 -21.86 22.35
C THR A 140 7.30 -20.79 22.35
N LYS A 141 7.71 -19.52 22.45
CA LYS A 141 6.80 -18.39 22.41
C LYS A 141 7.14 -17.52 21.22
N GLU A 142 6.20 -17.38 20.31
CA GLU A 142 6.24 -16.37 19.23
C GLU A 142 5.54 -15.10 19.74
N PRO A 143 6.29 -14.02 20.03
CA PRO A 143 5.68 -12.80 20.55
C PRO A 143 4.92 -12.05 19.45
N SER A 144 3.82 -11.41 19.82
CA SER A 144 3.02 -10.58 18.92
C SER A 144 3.82 -9.44 18.26
N SER A 145 4.90 -8.99 18.91
CA SER A 145 5.84 -8.00 18.37
C SER A 145 6.57 -8.47 17.11
N LEU A 146 6.84 -9.79 16.96
CA LEU A 146 7.44 -10.34 15.75
C LEU A 146 6.50 -10.15 14.56
N ARG A 147 5.23 -10.47 14.73
CA ARG A 147 4.20 -10.29 13.70
C ARG A 147 4.06 -8.80 13.32
N SER A 148 3.98 -7.93 14.32
CA SER A 148 3.90 -6.48 14.10
C SER A 148 5.10 -5.97 13.30
N SER A 149 6.33 -6.37 13.69
CA SER A 149 7.55 -5.94 12.99
C SER A 149 7.62 -6.45 11.55
N THR A 150 7.17 -7.67 11.29
CA THR A 150 7.13 -8.25 9.94
C THR A 150 6.13 -7.49 9.06
N ILE A 151 4.92 -7.23 9.55
CA ILE A 151 3.92 -6.47 8.79
C ILE A 151 4.37 -5.03 8.54
N LYS A 152 5.09 -4.40 9.48
CA LYS A 152 5.69 -3.08 9.26
C LYS A 152 6.73 -3.10 8.13
N LYS A 153 7.54 -4.17 8.01
CA LYS A 153 8.46 -4.34 6.87
C LYS A 153 7.70 -4.39 5.54
N TRP A 154 6.61 -5.16 5.46
CA TRP A 154 5.79 -5.22 4.25
C TRP A 154 5.21 -3.85 3.90
N GLN A 155 4.77 -3.08 4.91
CA GLN A 155 4.30 -1.72 4.70
C GLN A 155 5.40 -0.81 4.15
N ASP A 156 6.63 -0.94 4.65
CA ASP A 156 7.77 -0.17 4.16
C ASP A 156 8.12 -0.52 2.71
N GLU A 157 7.99 -1.79 2.31
CA GLU A 157 8.13 -2.21 0.90
C GLU A 157 7.06 -1.56 0.02
N CYS A 158 5.80 -1.54 0.48
CA CYS A 158 4.73 -0.83 -0.22
C CYS A 158 5.01 0.68 -0.36
N ARG A 159 5.54 1.32 0.70
CA ARG A 159 5.94 2.74 0.69
C ARG A 159 7.06 2.99 -0.32
N LEU A 160 8.07 2.12 -0.34
CA LEU A 160 9.17 2.25 -1.29
C LEU A 160 8.68 2.23 -2.74
N GLY A 161 7.71 1.38 -3.07
CA GLY A 161 7.05 1.33 -4.38
C GLY A 161 6.36 2.65 -4.73
N ARG A 162 5.67 3.27 -3.75
CA ARG A 162 5.05 4.59 -3.92
C ARG A 162 6.09 5.70 -4.13
N TYR A 163 7.17 5.70 -3.35
CA TYR A 163 8.24 6.69 -3.46
C TYR A 163 8.96 6.63 -4.82
N LYS A 164 9.25 5.42 -5.30
CA LYS A 164 9.81 5.23 -6.66
C LYS A 164 8.87 5.77 -7.73
N SER A 165 7.57 5.55 -7.59
CA SER A 165 6.55 6.09 -8.49
C SER A 165 6.47 7.62 -8.43
N ALA A 166 6.55 8.21 -7.25
CA ALA A 166 6.58 9.66 -7.08
C ALA A 166 7.86 10.27 -7.68
N ALA A 167 9.02 9.64 -7.43
CA ALA A 167 10.31 10.08 -7.96
C ALA A 167 10.37 10.05 -9.50
N SER A 168 9.63 9.15 -10.15
CA SER A 168 9.47 9.12 -11.61
C SER A 168 8.54 10.19 -12.17
N GLY A 169 8.06 11.13 -11.36
CA GLY A 169 7.18 12.22 -11.78
C GLY A 169 5.70 11.84 -11.90
N ASN A 170 5.30 10.67 -11.43
CA ASN A 170 3.90 10.26 -11.44
C ASN A 170 3.10 11.07 -10.41
N VAL A 171 2.21 11.94 -10.88
CA VAL A 171 1.38 12.83 -10.04
C VAL A 171 0.56 12.03 -9.02
N GLY A 172 -0.01 10.88 -9.42
CA GLY A 172 -0.74 10.00 -8.51
C GLY A 172 0.16 9.42 -7.41
N GLY A 173 1.41 9.09 -7.73
CA GLY A 173 2.41 8.65 -6.76
C GLY A 173 2.73 9.74 -5.74
N ILE A 174 2.94 10.97 -6.19
CA ILE A 174 3.19 12.14 -5.34
C ILE A 174 2.00 12.37 -4.40
N PHE A 175 0.77 12.30 -4.94
CA PHE A 175 -0.43 12.50 -4.14
C PHE A 175 -0.60 11.42 -3.06
N LEU A 176 -0.33 10.17 -3.40
CA LEU A 176 -0.38 9.05 -2.46
C LEU A 176 0.66 9.19 -1.34
N CYS A 177 1.89 9.59 -1.67
CA CYS A 177 2.92 9.85 -0.66
C CYS A 177 2.50 10.96 0.32
N LYS A 178 1.85 12.00 -0.14
CA LYS A 178 1.31 13.06 0.72
C LYS A 178 0.14 12.58 1.58
N ALA A 179 -0.82 11.90 0.97
CA ALA A 179 -2.07 11.52 1.63
C ALA A 179 -1.90 10.34 2.60
N VAL A 180 -1.08 9.36 2.25
CA VAL A 180 -0.95 8.10 3.01
C VAL A 180 0.28 8.09 3.90
N ASP A 181 1.41 8.60 3.39
CA ASP A 181 2.69 8.54 4.11
C ASP A 181 2.99 9.83 4.88
N GLY A 182 2.10 10.82 4.83
CA GLY A 182 2.25 12.09 5.57
C GLY A 182 3.43 12.94 5.09
N MET A 183 3.90 12.74 3.85
CA MET A 183 4.94 13.60 3.29
C MET A 183 4.43 15.03 3.17
N VAL A 184 4.95 15.89 4.02
CA VAL A 184 4.73 17.34 3.91
C VAL A 184 5.70 17.86 2.87
N GLU A 185 5.22 18.65 1.90
CA GLU A 185 6.13 19.48 1.13
C GLU A 185 6.92 20.31 2.12
N THR A 186 8.22 20.08 2.22
CA THR A 186 9.12 21.04 2.86
C THR A 186 8.81 22.38 2.24
N ALA A 187 8.48 23.33 3.09
CA ALA A 187 7.90 24.64 2.85
C ALA A 187 8.10 25.13 1.41
N PRO A 188 7.07 25.69 0.79
CA PRO A 188 7.25 26.26 -0.52
C PRO A 188 8.53 27.09 -0.43
N VAL A 189 9.50 26.80 -1.30
CA VAL A 189 10.57 27.75 -1.52
C VAL A 189 9.81 29.05 -1.68
N GLN A 190 9.94 29.92 -0.68
CA GLN A 190 9.54 31.30 -0.87
C GLN A 190 10.41 31.75 -2.02
N VAL A 191 9.89 31.55 -3.22
CA VAL A 191 10.29 32.40 -4.33
C VAL A 191 9.88 33.76 -3.77
N GLU A 192 10.83 34.44 -3.11
CA GLU A 192 10.78 35.85 -3.03
C GLU A 192 10.65 36.31 -4.48
N ASN A 193 9.43 36.31 -4.99
CA ASN A 193 9.04 37.22 -6.01
C ASN A 193 9.23 38.59 -5.32
N LYS A 194 10.47 39.03 -5.29
CA LYS A 194 10.78 40.46 -5.45
C LYS A 194 10.29 40.79 -6.88
N ALA A 195 8.98 40.71 -7.07
CA ALA A 195 8.33 41.62 -7.97
C ALA A 195 8.74 42.97 -7.38
N GLN A 196 9.84 43.52 -7.88
CA GLN A 196 10.07 44.92 -7.76
C GLN A 196 8.73 45.54 -8.20
N VAL A 197 7.99 46.04 -7.20
CA VAL A 197 6.83 46.87 -7.49
C VAL A 197 7.44 48.06 -8.23
N GLN A 198 7.48 47.95 -9.54
CA GLN A 198 7.94 49.05 -10.40
C GLN A 198 7.03 50.23 -10.04
N SER A 199 7.62 51.32 -9.65
CA SER A 199 6.84 52.51 -9.38
C SER A 199 6.06 52.89 -10.65
N ILE A 200 4.92 53.51 -10.46
CA ILE A 200 4.09 53.96 -11.61
C ILE A 200 4.93 54.83 -12.57
N GLU A 201 5.91 55.56 -12.05
CA GLU A 201 6.85 56.37 -12.81
C GLU A 201 7.81 55.51 -13.66
N GLU A 202 8.30 54.37 -13.15
CA GLU A 202 9.13 53.44 -13.92
C GLU A 202 8.35 52.75 -15.04
N ILE A 203 7.09 52.42 -14.79
CA ILE A 203 6.20 51.84 -15.80
C ILE A 203 5.92 52.87 -16.89
N GLN A 204 5.63 54.14 -16.52
CA GLN A 204 5.39 55.22 -17.46
C GLN A 204 6.64 55.52 -18.30
N ALA A 205 7.82 55.52 -17.71
CA ALA A 205 9.08 55.72 -18.44
C ALA A 205 9.36 54.59 -19.44
N ARG A 206 9.01 53.37 -19.11
CA ARG A 206 9.29 52.19 -19.95
C ARG A 206 8.35 52.07 -21.14
N TYR A 207 7.12 52.52 -21.02
CA TYR A 207 6.12 52.43 -22.09
C TYR A 207 5.92 53.72 -22.84
N GLY A 208 6.72 54.74 -22.58
CA GLY A 208 6.73 55.97 -23.38
C GLY A 208 5.36 56.68 -23.45
N VAL A 209 4.51 56.49 -22.43
CA VAL A 209 3.24 57.18 -22.35
C VAL A 209 3.54 58.60 -21.91
N GLY A 210 3.98 59.41 -22.87
CA GLY A 210 4.14 60.82 -22.70
C GLY A 210 2.82 61.45 -22.27
N GLN A 211 2.93 62.45 -21.42
CA GLN A 211 1.82 63.25 -20.95
C GLN A 211 1.03 63.75 -22.18
N THR A 212 -0.06 63.11 -22.49
CA THR A 212 -1.09 63.69 -23.32
C THR A 212 -1.75 64.79 -22.49
N GLU A 213 -1.38 66.03 -22.73
CA GLU A 213 -2.10 67.18 -22.22
C GLU A 213 -3.60 66.99 -22.51
N LYS A 214 -4.38 66.97 -21.45
CA LYS A 214 -5.83 66.94 -21.56
C LYS A 214 -6.25 68.16 -22.32
N PRO A 215 -6.98 68.03 -23.45
CA PRO A 215 -7.54 69.20 -24.08
C PRO A 215 -8.51 69.91 -23.12
N MET A 216 -8.24 71.14 -22.77
CA MET A 216 -9.15 72.00 -22.02
C MET A 216 -10.43 72.14 -22.81
N LEU A 217 -11.50 71.53 -22.38
CA LEU A 217 -12.85 71.76 -22.87
C LEU A 217 -13.28 73.13 -22.41
N GLU A 218 -13.37 74.08 -23.42
CA GLU A 218 -13.98 75.36 -23.15
C GLU A 218 -15.45 75.17 -22.79
N PRO A 219 -15.94 75.94 -21.79
CA PRO A 219 -17.34 75.85 -21.39
C PRO A 219 -18.23 76.38 -22.53
N PRO A 220 -19.42 75.81 -22.72
CA PRO A 220 -20.34 76.28 -23.82
C PRO A 220 -20.76 77.73 -23.56
N LYS A 221 -20.62 78.52 -24.57
CA LYS A 221 -21.16 79.90 -24.57
C LYS A 221 -22.68 79.85 -24.53
N ALA A 222 -23.23 80.48 -23.49
CA ALA A 222 -24.67 80.69 -23.43
C ALA A 222 -25.09 81.77 -24.44
N ASP A 223 -25.89 81.35 -25.42
CA ASP A 223 -26.60 82.29 -26.28
C ASP A 223 -27.87 82.75 -25.58
N PHE A 224 -27.96 84.05 -25.43
CA PHE A 224 -29.20 84.73 -25.04
C PHE A 224 -30.03 85.01 -26.27
#